data_b2855e21d139e3c28f582590f241d80f
#
_entry.id   b2855e21d139e3c28f582590f241d80f
#
_cell.length_a   1.000
_cell.length_b   1.000
_cell.length_c   1.000
_cell.angle_alpha   90.00
_cell.angle_beta   90.00
_cell.angle_gamma   90.00
#
_symmetry.space_group_name_H-M   'P 1'
#
loop_
_entity.id
_entity.type
_entity.pdbx_description
1 polymer ?
#
loop_
_entity_poly.entity_id
_entity_poly.type
_entity_poly.pdbx_seq_one_letter_code
_entity_poly.pdbx_strand_id
1 'polypeptide(L)'
;MAGTAYPKRAIKQNRRTTRAKIGKPVKLARMGEIDYTFLFIVILLLSFGLVMLLSASAPAGNTLHNNSYYFFNKQFLCAILGLIGMWVISRIDYNKYKNTVPKFMIVCTILLVCVLIPGLGVKLNGSRRWLNTPFLQLQPSEFMKPVIAMYFARLVDSGKYNL
;
A
#
# COMPACT_ATOMS: atom_id res chain seq x y z
N MET A 1 -22.06 -40.56 42.22
CA MET A 1 -21.69 -39.59 41.19
C MET A 1 -20.22 -39.26 41.35
N ALA A 2 -19.37 -39.88 40.53
CA ALA A 2 -17.89 -39.71 40.61
C ALA A 2 -17.48 -38.66 39.57
N GLY A 3 -17.08 -37.49 40.08
CA GLY A 3 -16.52 -36.42 39.25
C GLY A 3 -15.09 -36.75 38.82
N THR A 4 -14.88 -36.98 37.54
CA THR A 4 -13.55 -37.20 36.94
C THR A 4 -12.76 -35.91 36.94
N ALA A 5 -11.88 -35.73 37.93
CA ALA A 5 -10.95 -34.61 37.97
C ALA A 5 -9.85 -34.82 36.92
N TYR A 6 -9.85 -34.07 35.86
CA TYR A 6 -8.75 -34.06 34.87
C TYR A 6 -7.45 -33.58 35.53
N PRO A 7 -6.34 -34.29 35.36
CA PRO A 7 -5.09 -33.94 36.03
C PRO A 7 -4.50 -32.66 35.47
N LYS A 8 -4.39 -31.64 36.31
CA LYS A 8 -3.82 -30.30 35.99
C LYS A 8 -2.41 -30.34 35.34
N ARG A 9 -1.70 -31.46 35.50
CA ARG A 9 -0.37 -31.69 34.89
C ARG A 9 -0.44 -31.88 33.35
N ALA A 10 -1.48 -32.52 32.82
CA ALA A 10 -1.64 -32.76 31.38
C ALA A 10 -1.91 -31.43 30.64
N ILE A 11 -2.64 -30.50 31.25
CA ILE A 11 -2.94 -29.18 30.65
C ILE A 11 -1.68 -28.30 30.58
N LYS A 12 -0.80 -28.40 31.60
CA LYS A 12 0.45 -27.63 31.66
C LYS A 12 1.49 -28.15 30.63
N GLN A 13 1.49 -29.44 30.39
CA GLN A 13 2.40 -30.08 29.41
C GLN A 13 1.96 -29.78 27.97
N ASN A 14 0.67 -29.79 27.70
CA ASN A 14 0.12 -29.44 26.38
C ASN A 14 0.35 -27.95 26.03
N ARG A 15 0.25 -27.05 27.02
CA ARG A 15 0.60 -25.62 26.82
C ARG A 15 2.09 -25.39 26.53
N ARG A 16 2.99 -26.25 27.06
CA ARG A 16 4.43 -26.15 26.78
C ARG A 16 4.77 -26.66 25.37
N THR A 17 4.14 -27.73 24.92
CA THR A 17 4.37 -28.29 23.57
C THR A 17 3.74 -27.39 22.48
N THR A 18 2.62 -26.74 22.75
CA THR A 18 2.01 -25.78 21.82
C THR A 18 2.86 -24.50 21.74
N ARG A 19 3.44 -24.04 22.85
CA ARG A 19 4.32 -22.86 22.87
C ARG A 19 5.68 -23.12 22.22
N ALA A 20 6.16 -24.37 22.20
CA ALA A 20 7.40 -24.75 21.54
C ALA A 20 7.27 -24.90 20.01
N LYS A 21 6.03 -25.07 19.48
CA LYS A 21 5.74 -25.08 18.04
C LYS A 21 5.50 -23.70 17.44
N ILE A 22 5.23 -22.69 18.29
CA ILE A 22 5.07 -21.31 17.84
C ILE A 22 6.40 -20.59 18.08
N GLY A 23 7.26 -20.61 17.08
CA GLY A 23 8.36 -19.67 17.05
C GLY A 23 9.75 -20.25 17.00
N LYS A 24 10.09 -20.91 15.91
CA LYS A 24 11.43 -20.67 15.39
C LYS A 24 11.47 -19.20 15.03
N PRO A 25 12.43 -18.38 15.56
CA PRO A 25 12.57 -17.03 15.09
C PRO A 25 12.76 -17.13 13.59
N VAL A 26 11.82 -16.57 12.83
CA VAL A 26 12.03 -16.36 11.40
C VAL A 26 13.34 -15.59 11.36
N LYS A 27 14.43 -16.25 10.91
CA LYS A 27 15.70 -15.58 10.69
C LYS A 27 15.36 -14.36 9.90
N LEU A 28 15.62 -13.17 10.47
CA LEU A 28 15.50 -11.90 9.77
C LEU A 28 16.13 -12.13 8.40
N ALA A 29 15.30 -12.13 7.38
CA ALA A 29 15.75 -12.31 6.02
C ALA A 29 16.82 -11.24 5.81
N ARG A 30 18.04 -11.65 5.48
CA ARG A 30 19.05 -10.78 4.89
C ARG A 30 18.31 -9.96 3.85
N MET A 31 18.66 -8.68 3.69
CA MET A 31 18.11 -7.80 2.67
C MET A 31 17.83 -8.64 1.43
N GLY A 32 16.54 -8.85 1.12
CA GLY A 32 16.13 -9.84 0.15
C GLY A 32 16.79 -9.56 -1.20
N GLU A 33 17.24 -10.60 -1.86
CA GLU A 33 17.67 -10.48 -3.25
C GLU A 33 16.50 -9.90 -4.05
N ILE A 34 16.82 -9.00 -4.98
CA ILE A 34 15.81 -8.38 -5.84
C ILE A 34 15.15 -9.48 -6.66
N ASP A 35 13.84 -9.60 -6.55
CA ASP A 35 13.05 -10.48 -7.43
C ASP A 35 12.96 -9.85 -8.83
N TYR A 36 13.88 -10.28 -9.69
CA TYR A 36 13.94 -9.79 -11.07
C TYR A 36 12.69 -10.17 -11.87
N THR A 37 12.04 -11.29 -11.55
CA THR A 37 10.80 -11.72 -12.22
C THR A 37 9.68 -10.74 -11.92
N PHE A 38 9.50 -10.38 -10.65
CA PHE A 38 8.53 -9.38 -10.24
C PHE A 38 8.82 -8.01 -10.87
N LEU A 39 10.08 -7.57 -10.84
CA LEU A 39 10.49 -6.30 -11.45
C LEU A 39 10.22 -6.27 -12.96
N PHE A 40 10.51 -7.36 -13.67
CA PHE A 40 10.25 -7.49 -15.11
C PHE A 40 8.75 -7.35 -15.41
N ILE A 41 7.90 -8.04 -14.66
CA ILE A 41 6.44 -7.95 -14.83
C ILE A 41 5.94 -6.52 -14.60
N VAL A 42 6.43 -5.83 -13.56
CA VAL A 42 6.06 -4.44 -13.27
C VAL A 42 6.45 -3.52 -14.42
N ILE A 43 7.68 -3.63 -14.94
CA ILE A 43 8.15 -2.81 -16.06
C ILE A 43 7.35 -3.11 -17.33
N LEU A 44 7.04 -4.37 -17.61
CA LEU A 44 6.26 -4.78 -18.76
C LEU A 44 4.84 -4.19 -18.70
N LEU A 45 4.17 -4.33 -17.57
CA LEU A 45 2.81 -3.77 -17.37
C LEU A 45 2.82 -2.24 -17.45
N LEU A 46 3.83 -1.59 -16.88
CA LEU A 46 3.97 -0.14 -16.93
C LEU A 46 4.15 0.35 -18.37
N SER A 47 5.03 -0.30 -19.14
CA SER A 47 5.29 0.03 -20.54
C SER A 47 4.04 -0.15 -21.39
N PHE A 48 3.35 -1.26 -21.21
CA PHE A 48 2.08 -1.53 -21.91
C PHE A 48 1.03 -0.48 -21.54
N GLY A 49 0.87 -0.15 -20.25
CA GLY A 49 -0.05 0.89 -19.78
C GLY A 49 0.24 2.27 -20.38
N LEU A 50 1.52 2.66 -20.49
CA LEU A 50 1.92 3.94 -21.10
C LEU A 50 1.59 3.98 -22.61
N VAL A 51 1.80 2.90 -23.34
CA VAL A 51 1.45 2.81 -24.77
C VAL A 51 -0.05 2.93 -24.97
N MET A 52 -0.83 2.18 -24.18
CA MET A 52 -2.29 2.25 -24.23
C MET A 52 -2.83 3.63 -23.85
N LEU A 53 -2.22 4.27 -22.83
CA LEU A 53 -2.56 5.63 -22.46
C LEU A 53 -2.31 6.60 -23.62
N LEU A 54 -1.15 6.53 -24.27
CA LEU A 54 -0.83 7.39 -25.40
C LEU A 54 -1.88 7.24 -26.51
N SER A 55 -2.23 6.01 -26.88
CA SER A 55 -3.22 5.73 -27.90
C SER A 55 -4.61 6.29 -27.53
N ALA A 56 -5.05 6.10 -26.28
CA ALA A 56 -6.37 6.52 -25.83
C ALA A 56 -6.48 8.04 -25.61
N SER A 57 -5.39 8.69 -25.15
CA SER A 57 -5.43 10.10 -24.74
C SER A 57 -4.98 11.08 -25.82
N ALA A 58 -4.38 10.61 -26.93
CA ALA A 58 -3.89 11.46 -28.00
C ALA A 58 -4.99 12.37 -28.61
N PRO A 59 -6.20 11.88 -28.93
CA PRO A 59 -7.27 12.72 -29.48
C PRO A 59 -7.69 13.80 -28.49
N ALA A 60 -7.87 13.43 -27.21
CA ALA A 60 -8.28 14.38 -26.16
C ALA A 60 -7.18 15.43 -25.86
N GLY A 61 -5.91 15.02 -25.90
CA GLY A 61 -4.77 15.91 -25.74
C GLY A 61 -4.70 16.96 -26.85
N ASN A 62 -4.96 16.56 -28.09
CA ASN A 62 -4.96 17.46 -29.22
C ASN A 62 -6.12 18.48 -29.17
N THR A 63 -7.33 18.03 -28.83
CA THR A 63 -8.50 18.91 -28.76
C THR A 63 -8.48 19.88 -27.59
N LEU A 64 -7.95 19.47 -26.42
CA LEU A 64 -7.99 20.28 -25.19
C LEU A 64 -6.73 21.15 -24.99
N HIS A 65 -5.58 20.69 -25.48
CA HIS A 65 -4.28 21.32 -25.20
C HIS A 65 -3.42 21.56 -26.44
N ASN A 66 -3.94 21.33 -27.65
CA ASN A 66 -3.16 21.38 -28.93
C ASN A 66 -1.87 20.54 -28.86
N ASN A 67 -1.83 19.51 -28.04
CA ASN A 67 -0.67 18.66 -27.85
C ASN A 67 -1.11 17.22 -27.52
N SER A 68 -0.96 16.32 -28.47
CA SER A 68 -1.32 14.90 -28.29
C SER A 68 -0.55 14.19 -27.21
N TYR A 69 0.64 14.68 -26.84
CA TYR A 69 1.51 14.10 -25.82
C TYR A 69 1.31 14.68 -24.41
N TYR A 70 0.38 15.63 -24.23
CA TYR A 70 0.19 16.32 -22.95
C TYR A 70 -0.06 15.37 -21.78
N PHE A 71 -1.00 14.45 -21.91
CA PHE A 71 -1.33 13.47 -20.88
C PHE A 71 -0.24 12.42 -20.72
N PHE A 72 0.38 11.99 -21.83
CA PHE A 72 1.47 11.03 -21.82
C PHE A 72 2.67 11.56 -21.04
N ASN A 73 3.10 12.81 -21.28
CA ASN A 73 4.24 13.38 -20.59
C ASN A 73 4.03 13.47 -19.07
N LYS A 74 2.81 13.85 -18.63
CA LYS A 74 2.47 13.84 -17.21
C LYS A 74 2.54 12.45 -16.61
N GLN A 75 1.97 11.48 -17.27
CA GLN A 75 1.96 10.09 -16.79
C GLN A 75 3.35 9.47 -16.81
N PHE A 76 4.13 9.75 -17.83
CA PHE A 76 5.52 9.29 -17.94
C PHE A 76 6.38 9.84 -16.79
N LEU A 77 6.24 11.13 -16.45
CA LEU A 77 6.90 11.71 -15.30
C LEU A 77 6.49 11.01 -13.98
N CYS A 78 5.18 10.76 -13.80
CA CYS A 78 4.68 10.02 -12.63
C CYS A 78 5.21 8.59 -12.58
N ALA A 79 5.33 7.91 -13.72
CA ALA A 79 5.88 6.57 -13.82
C ALA A 79 7.36 6.53 -13.37
N ILE A 80 8.17 7.48 -13.83
CA ILE A 80 9.57 7.61 -13.39
C ILE A 80 9.65 7.86 -11.89
N LEU A 81 8.86 8.81 -11.36
CA LEU A 81 8.81 9.08 -9.92
C LEU A 81 8.36 7.85 -9.12
N GLY A 82 7.41 7.09 -9.64
CA GLY A 82 6.93 5.83 -9.05
C GLY A 82 8.03 4.76 -9.00
N LEU A 83 8.79 4.59 -10.08
CA LEU A 83 9.93 3.64 -10.12
C LEU A 83 11.04 4.05 -9.15
N ILE A 84 11.38 5.34 -9.08
CA ILE A 84 12.34 5.87 -8.11
C ILE A 84 11.83 5.62 -6.68
N GLY A 85 10.56 5.92 -6.41
CA GLY A 85 9.92 5.66 -5.12
C GLY A 85 9.97 4.17 -4.75
N MET A 86 9.64 3.28 -5.67
CA MET A 86 9.74 1.83 -5.48
C MET A 86 11.17 1.40 -5.12
N TRP A 87 12.18 1.92 -5.84
CA TRP A 87 13.58 1.63 -5.57
C TRP A 87 14.02 2.15 -4.19
N VAL A 88 13.67 3.37 -3.82
CA VAL A 88 13.97 3.95 -2.50
C VAL A 88 13.33 3.15 -1.38
N ILE A 89 12.04 2.81 -1.53
CA ILE A 89 11.28 2.06 -0.52
C ILE A 89 11.84 0.65 -0.35
N SER A 90 12.30 0.00 -1.43
CA SER A 90 12.90 -1.33 -1.37
C SER A 90 14.19 -1.38 -0.56
N ARG A 91 14.88 -0.25 -0.38
CA ARG A 91 16.11 -0.12 0.42
C ARG A 91 15.87 0.12 1.90
N ILE A 92 14.64 0.40 2.29
CA ILE A 92 14.31 0.71 3.68
C ILE A 92 13.80 -0.56 4.37
N ASP A 93 14.37 -0.86 5.54
CA ASP A 93 13.95 -2.01 6.36
C ASP A 93 12.48 -1.84 6.79
N TYR A 94 11.66 -2.88 6.56
CA TYR A 94 10.23 -2.90 6.90
C TYR A 94 9.96 -2.67 8.39
N ASN A 95 10.89 -3.02 9.28
CA ASN A 95 10.75 -2.78 10.71
C ASN A 95 10.61 -1.29 11.06
N LYS A 96 11.22 -0.40 10.25
CA LYS A 96 11.09 1.05 10.42
C LYS A 96 9.67 1.53 10.11
N TYR A 97 9.01 0.89 9.13
CA TYR A 97 7.63 1.22 8.78
C TYR A 97 6.63 0.83 9.86
N LYS A 98 6.89 -0.25 10.61
CA LYS A 98 6.00 -0.75 11.65
C LYS A 98 5.58 0.34 12.65
N ASN A 99 6.51 1.22 13.03
CA ASN A 99 6.23 2.31 13.96
C ASN A 99 5.64 3.56 13.28
N THR A 100 5.82 3.69 11.98
CA THR A 100 5.39 4.87 11.21
C THR A 100 4.01 4.69 10.56
N VAL A 101 3.59 3.44 10.32
CA VAL A 101 2.28 3.11 9.72
C VAL A 101 1.09 3.79 10.39
N PRO A 102 0.93 3.82 11.75
CA PRO A 102 -0.21 4.50 12.35
C PRO A 102 -0.20 6.01 12.12
N LYS A 103 0.97 6.63 12.01
CA LYS A 103 1.08 8.05 11.67
C LYS A 103 0.62 8.29 10.22
N PHE A 104 1.03 7.44 9.29
CA PHE A 104 0.55 7.49 7.89
C PHE A 104 -0.96 7.31 7.81
N MET A 105 -1.52 6.40 8.60
CA MET A 105 -2.97 6.19 8.63
C MET A 105 -3.72 7.46 9.06
N ILE A 106 -3.25 8.14 10.11
CA ILE A 106 -3.83 9.41 10.56
C ILE A 106 -3.74 10.47 9.46
N VAL A 107 -2.58 10.62 8.83
CA VAL A 107 -2.37 11.59 7.74
C VAL A 107 -3.32 11.30 6.56
N CYS A 108 -3.41 10.05 6.11
CA CYS A 108 -4.31 9.67 5.01
C CYS A 108 -5.78 9.89 5.37
N THR A 109 -6.17 9.65 6.63
CA THR A 109 -7.53 9.91 7.11
C THR A 109 -7.83 11.41 7.08
N ILE A 110 -6.90 12.26 7.54
CA ILE A 110 -7.04 13.72 7.47
C ILE A 110 -7.18 14.17 6.02
N LEU A 111 -6.35 13.65 5.09
CA LEU A 111 -6.45 13.97 3.67
C LEU A 111 -7.80 13.57 3.07
N LEU A 112 -8.36 12.42 3.46
CA LEU A 112 -9.70 12.00 3.04
C LEU A 112 -10.77 12.97 3.52
N VAL A 113 -10.68 13.45 4.77
CA VAL A 113 -11.61 14.45 5.30
C VAL A 113 -11.44 15.79 4.59
N CYS A 114 -10.21 16.21 4.28
CA CYS A 114 -9.94 17.45 3.56
C CYS A 114 -10.57 17.48 2.16
N VAL A 115 -10.65 16.34 1.46
CA VAL A 115 -11.31 16.26 0.13
C VAL A 115 -12.80 16.56 0.20
N LEU A 116 -13.45 16.29 1.34
CA LEU A 116 -14.89 16.54 1.53
C LEU A 116 -15.18 18.04 1.68
N ILE A 117 -14.20 18.84 2.08
CA ILE A 117 -14.37 20.29 2.29
C ILE A 117 -14.57 20.97 0.93
N PRO A 118 -15.67 21.75 0.76
CA PRO A 118 -15.88 22.55 -0.45
C PRO A 118 -14.77 23.59 -0.61
N GLY A 119 -14.11 23.58 -1.77
CA GLY A 119 -12.97 24.46 -2.07
C GLY A 119 -11.63 23.74 -2.22
N LEU A 120 -11.38 22.63 -1.50
CA LEU A 120 -10.18 21.83 -1.63
C LEU A 120 -10.37 20.62 -2.57
N GLY A 121 -11.56 20.02 -2.55
CA GLY A 121 -11.90 18.87 -3.41
C GLY A 121 -12.54 19.30 -4.73
N VAL A 122 -12.06 18.76 -5.85
CA VAL A 122 -12.65 18.92 -7.17
C VAL A 122 -13.83 17.98 -7.34
N LYS A 123 -14.95 18.52 -7.82
CA LYS A 123 -16.12 17.74 -8.18
C LYS A 123 -15.98 17.23 -9.61
N LEU A 124 -15.69 15.95 -9.77
CA LEU A 124 -15.67 15.27 -11.07
C LEU A 124 -16.76 14.18 -11.06
N ASN A 125 -17.56 14.14 -12.11
CA ASN A 125 -18.65 13.15 -12.26
C ASN A 125 -19.60 13.05 -11.05
N GLY A 126 -19.97 14.21 -10.46
CA GLY A 126 -20.91 14.25 -9.34
C GLY A 126 -20.32 13.97 -7.96
N SER A 127 -19.05 13.54 -7.84
CA SER A 127 -18.40 13.22 -6.56
C SER A 127 -17.11 14.00 -6.34
N ARG A 128 -16.82 14.32 -5.07
CA ARG A 128 -15.56 14.99 -4.67
C ARG A 128 -14.59 13.91 -4.16
N ARG A 129 -13.63 13.55 -4.99
CA ARG A 129 -12.64 12.49 -4.68
C ARG A 129 -11.20 12.91 -4.95
N TRP A 130 -11.02 14.05 -5.61
CA TRP A 130 -9.74 14.51 -6.10
C TRP A 130 -9.33 15.79 -5.41
N LEU A 131 -8.08 15.88 -4.99
CA LEU A 131 -7.46 17.12 -4.56
C LEU A 131 -6.90 17.84 -5.77
N ASN A 132 -7.27 19.13 -5.89
CA ASN A 132 -6.72 19.97 -6.94
C ASN A 132 -5.35 20.48 -6.51
N THR A 133 -4.30 19.79 -6.91
CA THR A 133 -2.95 20.29 -6.78
C THR A 133 -2.46 20.81 -8.12
N PRO A 134 -1.63 21.90 -8.16
CA PRO A 134 -1.24 22.53 -9.42
C PRO A 134 -0.49 21.62 -10.39
N PHE A 135 0.13 20.55 -9.91
CA PHE A 135 0.92 19.64 -10.72
C PHE A 135 0.24 18.30 -11.02
N LEU A 136 -0.54 17.78 -10.07
CA LEU A 136 -1.10 16.43 -10.14
C LEU A 136 -2.47 16.38 -9.48
N GLN A 137 -3.42 15.71 -10.12
CA GLN A 137 -4.68 15.37 -9.47
C GLN A 137 -4.42 14.14 -8.59
N LEU A 138 -4.37 14.35 -7.27
CA LEU A 138 -4.15 13.27 -6.31
C LEU A 138 -5.48 12.80 -5.75
N GLN A 139 -5.65 11.48 -5.72
CA GLN A 139 -6.79 10.84 -5.07
C GLN A 139 -6.32 10.22 -3.74
N PRO A 140 -6.66 10.81 -2.58
CA PRO A 140 -6.18 10.30 -1.29
C PRO A 140 -6.57 8.87 -0.96
N SER A 141 -7.69 8.39 -1.52
CA SER A 141 -8.12 7.00 -1.35
C SER A 141 -7.14 5.98 -1.93
N GLU A 142 -6.35 6.33 -2.96
CA GLU A 142 -5.33 5.43 -3.51
C GLU A 142 -4.19 5.22 -2.51
N PHE A 143 -3.80 6.26 -1.78
CA PHE A 143 -2.79 6.15 -0.72
C PHE A 143 -3.32 5.39 0.50
N MET A 144 -4.61 5.50 0.79
CA MET A 144 -5.22 4.83 1.93
C MET A 144 -5.21 3.30 1.78
N LYS A 145 -5.37 2.78 0.56
CA LYS A 145 -5.39 1.32 0.30
C LYS A 145 -4.12 0.59 0.82
N PRO A 146 -2.90 0.95 0.41
CA PRO A 146 -1.69 0.30 0.92
C PRO A 146 -1.47 0.57 2.42
N VAL A 147 -1.84 1.76 2.92
CA VAL A 147 -1.68 2.10 4.34
C VAL A 147 -2.58 1.24 5.23
N ILE A 148 -3.83 1.00 4.83
CA ILE A 148 -4.74 0.08 5.54
C ILE A 148 -4.16 -1.33 5.56
N ALA A 149 -3.68 -1.85 4.43
CA ALA A 149 -3.07 -3.18 4.36
C ALA A 149 -1.89 -3.32 5.32
N MET A 150 -1.00 -2.33 5.35
CA MET A 150 0.14 -2.31 6.28
C MET A 150 -0.31 -2.20 7.75
N TYR A 151 -1.37 -1.44 8.03
CA TYR A 151 -1.90 -1.29 9.38
C TYR A 151 -2.48 -2.60 9.91
N PHE A 152 -3.27 -3.31 9.10
CA PHE A 152 -3.78 -4.62 9.48
C PHE A 152 -2.67 -5.67 9.65
N ALA A 153 -1.67 -5.69 8.77
CA ALA A 153 -0.51 -6.56 8.92
C ALA A 153 0.21 -6.32 10.26
N ARG A 154 0.35 -5.05 10.66
CA ARG A 154 0.91 -4.69 11.97
C ARG A 154 0.04 -5.15 13.14
N LEU A 155 -1.29 -5.03 13.03
CA LEU A 155 -2.21 -5.48 14.08
C LEU A 155 -2.09 -6.98 14.31
N VAL A 156 -2.05 -7.76 13.24
CA VAL A 156 -1.87 -9.23 13.30
C VAL A 156 -0.52 -9.59 13.93
N ASP A 157 0.56 -8.93 13.52
CA ASP A 157 1.91 -9.16 14.05
C ASP A 157 2.05 -8.77 15.54
N SER A 158 1.27 -7.79 16.00
CA SER A 158 1.31 -7.36 17.41
C SER A 158 0.72 -8.38 18.39
N GLY A 159 0.08 -9.45 17.92
CA GLY A 159 -0.52 -10.52 18.73
C GLY A 159 -1.65 -10.06 19.66
N LYS A 160 -2.15 -8.83 19.51
CA LYS A 160 -3.24 -8.29 20.35
C LYS A 160 -4.59 -8.94 20.04
N TYR A 161 -4.73 -9.52 18.86
CA TYR A 161 -5.92 -10.25 18.45
C TYR A 161 -5.54 -11.72 18.26
N ASN A 162 -5.92 -12.58 19.24
CA ASN A 162 -5.95 -14.03 19.02
C ASN A 162 -7.12 -14.32 18.08
N LEU A 163 -6.84 -14.43 16.81
CA LEU A 163 -7.75 -15.03 15.83
C LEU A 163 -7.66 -16.55 15.92
#